data_ee5637e0dc556011c205004cda3983c5
#
_entry.id   ee5637e0dc556011c205004cda3983c5
#
_cell.length_a   1.000
_cell.length_b   1.000
_cell.length_c   1.000
_cell.angle_alpha   90.00
_cell.angle_beta   90.00
_cell.angle_gamma   90.00
#
_symmetry.space_group_name_H-M   'P 1'
#
loop_
_entity.id
_entity.type
_entity.pdbx_description
1 polymer ?
#
loop_
_entity_poly.entity_id
_entity_poly.type
_entity_poly.pdbx_seq_one_letter_code
_entity_poly.pdbx_strand_id
1 'polypeptide(L)'
;MELFGSYTSPFVRHVRIAMAETKTEFSLTETDHEMSAKLSPAKKVPFLHHKELRLHDSSSILKYVRDKAGERYFADTKDYDQYCLVNTALDASINLFLLEQEGVTPDNNSYMKRQQQRVEQILELMENKDHAVAYEGPHPFSDGELRLGCFLSWGLFRKRITLDKYPRLQEFVDKINDYPIFADTHPENRPEVTE
;
A
#
# COMPACT_ATOMS: atom_id res chain seq x y z
N MET A 1 12.36 6.03 -14.99
CA MET A 1 11.43 4.88 -14.89
C MET A 1 10.03 5.41 -15.10
N GLU A 2 9.12 4.61 -15.64
CA GLU A 2 7.72 4.99 -15.79
C GLU A 2 6.86 4.07 -14.90
N LEU A 3 6.21 4.66 -13.90
CA LEU A 3 5.28 3.98 -12.99
C LEU A 3 3.86 4.24 -13.47
N PHE A 4 3.09 3.18 -13.66
CA PHE A 4 1.68 3.26 -14.02
C PHE A 4 0.82 2.99 -12.78
N GLY A 5 -0.11 3.90 -12.49
CA GLY A 5 -0.89 3.76 -11.28
C GLY A 5 -1.87 4.89 -11.02
N SER A 6 -2.75 4.68 -10.05
CA SER A 6 -3.64 5.72 -9.55
C SER A 6 -3.08 6.33 -8.27
N TYR A 7 -3.22 7.65 -8.10
CA TYR A 7 -2.85 8.35 -6.85
C TYR A 7 -3.59 7.83 -5.63
N THR A 8 -4.78 7.26 -5.80
CA THR A 8 -5.57 6.71 -4.69
C THR A 8 -5.23 5.26 -4.34
N SER A 9 -4.36 4.60 -5.12
CA SER A 9 -3.97 3.22 -4.84
C SER A 9 -2.94 3.15 -3.71
N PRO A 10 -3.18 2.38 -2.65
CA PRO A 10 -2.23 2.21 -1.55
C PRO A 10 -0.98 1.44 -1.98
N PHE A 11 -1.09 0.55 -2.97
CA PHE A 11 0.05 -0.15 -3.56
C PHE A 11 0.96 0.79 -4.36
N VAL A 12 0.37 1.70 -5.14
CA VAL A 12 1.10 2.73 -5.88
C VAL A 12 1.77 3.70 -4.93
N ARG A 13 1.07 4.10 -3.85
CA ARG A 13 1.59 4.99 -2.82
C ARG A 13 2.86 4.43 -2.20
N HIS A 14 2.88 3.16 -1.79
CA HIS A 14 4.08 2.54 -1.24
C HIS A 14 5.27 2.57 -2.22
N VAL A 15 5.04 2.29 -3.49
CA VAL A 15 6.10 2.39 -4.52
C VAL A 15 6.60 3.83 -4.65
N ARG A 16 5.72 4.83 -4.66
CA ARG A 16 6.08 6.25 -4.70
C ARG A 16 6.93 6.65 -3.50
N ILE A 17 6.60 6.18 -2.29
CA ILE A 17 7.39 6.40 -1.08
C ILE A 17 8.78 5.81 -1.24
N ALA A 18 8.90 4.54 -1.62
CA ALA A 18 10.21 3.89 -1.81
C ALA A 18 11.06 4.59 -2.88
N MET A 19 10.45 5.05 -3.99
CA MET A 19 11.16 5.82 -5.01
C MET A 19 11.64 7.19 -4.49
N ALA A 20 10.85 7.86 -3.64
CA ALA A 20 11.26 9.12 -3.02
C ALA A 20 12.39 8.91 -2.01
N GLU A 21 12.30 7.89 -1.15
CA GLU A 21 13.35 7.52 -0.18
C GLU A 21 14.68 7.21 -0.87
N THR A 22 14.64 6.46 -1.94
CA THR A 22 15.83 6.06 -2.72
C THR A 22 16.28 7.12 -3.73
N LYS A 23 15.62 8.27 -3.79
CA LYS A 23 15.86 9.34 -4.77
C LYS A 23 15.84 8.81 -6.22
N THR A 24 15.01 7.82 -6.47
CA THR A 24 14.83 7.22 -7.80
C THR A 24 13.94 8.12 -8.65
N GLU A 25 14.46 8.62 -9.76
CA GLU A 25 13.68 9.42 -10.71
C GLU A 25 12.68 8.56 -11.48
N PHE A 26 11.43 9.02 -11.51
CA PHE A 26 10.35 8.36 -12.23
C PHE A 26 9.29 9.37 -12.71
N SER A 27 8.53 8.98 -13.72
CA SER A 27 7.26 9.61 -14.07
C SER A 27 6.10 8.72 -13.60
N LEU A 28 5.01 9.32 -13.15
CA LEU A 28 3.77 8.60 -12.85
C LEU A 28 2.75 8.87 -13.94
N THR A 29 2.36 7.80 -14.64
CA THR A 29 1.27 7.83 -15.62
C THR A 29 -0.02 7.35 -14.94
N GLU A 30 -0.96 8.29 -14.73
CA GLU A 30 -2.23 7.93 -14.10
C GLU A 30 -3.00 6.93 -14.98
N THR A 31 -3.41 5.83 -14.37
CA THR A 31 -3.88 4.64 -15.07
C THR A 31 -5.17 4.14 -14.43
N ASP A 32 -6.24 4.09 -15.20
CA ASP A 32 -7.52 3.50 -14.82
C ASP A 32 -7.59 1.99 -15.09
N HIS A 33 -8.76 1.40 -14.85
CA HIS A 33 -8.99 -0.03 -15.05
C HIS A 33 -8.89 -0.44 -16.52
N GLU A 34 -9.38 0.38 -17.45
CA GLU A 34 -9.35 0.08 -18.88
C GLU A 34 -7.93 0.10 -19.43
N MET A 35 -7.17 1.12 -19.07
CA MET A 35 -5.76 1.25 -19.45
C MET A 35 -4.90 0.14 -18.83
N SER A 36 -5.11 -0.16 -17.55
CA SER A 36 -4.37 -1.25 -16.88
C SER A 36 -4.66 -2.62 -17.50
N ALA A 37 -5.90 -2.86 -17.95
CA ALA A 37 -6.27 -4.09 -18.64
C ALA A 37 -5.61 -4.25 -20.01
N LYS A 38 -5.30 -3.14 -20.69
CA LYS A 38 -4.59 -3.13 -21.98
C LYS A 38 -3.09 -3.27 -21.84
N LEU A 39 -2.49 -2.65 -20.81
CA LEU A 39 -1.05 -2.49 -20.67
C LEU A 39 -0.39 -3.51 -19.74
N SER A 40 -1.15 -4.17 -18.86
CA SER A 40 -0.62 -5.14 -17.90
C SER A 40 -1.41 -6.45 -17.92
N PRO A 41 -0.75 -7.60 -18.02
CA PRO A 41 -1.40 -8.90 -17.94
C PRO A 41 -2.10 -9.14 -16.59
N ALA A 42 -1.65 -8.43 -15.53
CA ALA A 42 -2.25 -8.49 -14.20
C ALA A 42 -3.56 -7.68 -14.09
N LYS A 43 -3.85 -6.79 -15.10
CA LYS A 43 -5.03 -5.92 -15.14
C LYS A 43 -5.23 -5.10 -13.86
N LYS A 44 -4.15 -4.77 -13.17
CA LYS A 44 -4.12 -3.99 -11.94
C LYS A 44 -2.91 -3.06 -11.91
N VAL A 45 -2.96 -2.07 -11.03
CA VAL A 45 -1.88 -1.15 -10.74
C VAL A 45 -1.27 -1.47 -9.36
N PRO A 46 0.02 -1.12 -9.11
CA PRO A 46 1.00 -0.55 -10.03
C PRO A 46 1.60 -1.56 -11.00
N PHE A 47 2.11 -1.05 -12.11
CA PHE A 47 3.11 -1.73 -12.91
C PHE A 47 4.18 -0.72 -13.34
N LEU A 48 5.39 -1.22 -13.65
CA LEU A 48 6.56 -0.40 -13.94
C LEU A 48 7.20 -0.79 -15.27
N HIS A 49 7.55 0.22 -16.06
CA HIS A 49 8.42 0.07 -17.23
C HIS A 49 9.76 0.78 -16.99
N HIS A 50 10.84 0.04 -17.19
CA HIS A 50 12.18 0.60 -17.15
C HIS A 50 13.08 -0.10 -18.18
N LYS A 51 13.39 0.59 -19.28
CA LYS A 51 14.05 -0.01 -20.47
C LYS A 51 13.26 -1.24 -20.92
N GLU A 52 13.90 -2.40 -21.02
CA GLU A 52 13.24 -3.67 -21.39
C GLU A 52 12.53 -4.37 -20.23
N LEU A 53 12.76 -3.91 -18.99
CA LEU A 53 12.15 -4.51 -17.80
C LEU A 53 10.69 -4.10 -17.69
N ARG A 54 9.83 -5.09 -17.41
CA ARG A 54 8.39 -4.92 -17.12
C ARG A 54 8.07 -5.63 -15.81
N LEU A 55 7.62 -4.88 -14.80
CA LEU A 55 7.22 -5.42 -13.50
C LEU A 55 5.73 -5.15 -13.30
N HIS A 56 4.99 -6.16 -12.85
CA HIS A 56 3.53 -6.14 -12.80
C HIS A 56 2.95 -6.27 -11.38
N ASP A 57 3.80 -6.22 -10.36
CA ASP A 57 3.39 -6.32 -8.95
C ASP A 57 4.16 -5.35 -8.08
N SER A 58 3.48 -4.74 -7.10
CA SER A 58 4.11 -3.75 -6.21
C SER A 58 5.30 -4.31 -5.45
N SER A 59 5.25 -5.58 -5.04
CA SER A 59 6.35 -6.21 -4.28
C SER A 59 7.61 -6.37 -5.13
N SER A 60 7.45 -6.77 -6.39
CA SER A 60 8.59 -6.88 -7.33
C SER A 60 9.17 -5.50 -7.69
N ILE A 61 8.31 -4.48 -7.79
CA ILE A 61 8.74 -3.10 -8.04
C ILE A 61 9.53 -2.57 -6.82
N LEU A 62 9.00 -2.75 -5.61
CA LEU A 62 9.67 -2.34 -4.37
C LEU A 62 11.03 -3.00 -4.24
N LYS A 63 11.09 -4.33 -4.40
CA LYS A 63 12.36 -5.06 -4.40
C LYS A 63 13.36 -4.48 -5.42
N TYR A 64 12.90 -4.24 -6.65
CA TYR A 64 13.75 -3.68 -7.70
C TYR A 64 14.27 -2.28 -7.35
N VAL A 65 13.44 -1.41 -6.80
CA VAL A 65 13.81 -0.05 -6.39
C VAL A 65 14.82 -0.09 -5.25
N ARG A 66 14.60 -0.90 -4.21
CA ARG A 66 15.52 -1.06 -3.07
C ARG A 66 16.85 -1.66 -3.52
N ASP A 67 16.84 -2.76 -4.26
CA ASP A 67 18.06 -3.40 -4.76
C ASP A 67 18.91 -2.44 -5.61
N LYS A 68 18.25 -1.64 -6.47
CA LYS A 68 18.92 -0.66 -7.32
C LYS A 68 19.61 0.47 -6.51
N ALA A 69 19.05 0.80 -5.37
CA ALA A 69 19.62 1.77 -4.42
C ALA A 69 20.68 1.15 -3.50
N GLY A 70 20.88 -0.17 -3.55
CA GLY A 70 21.76 -0.88 -2.62
C GLY A 70 21.16 -1.04 -1.22
N GLU A 71 19.86 -0.90 -1.08
CA GLU A 71 19.12 -1.01 0.17
C GLU A 71 18.50 -2.40 0.35
N ARG A 72 18.27 -2.79 1.60
CA ARG A 72 17.48 -3.97 1.92
C ARG A 72 16.02 -3.71 1.63
N TYR A 73 15.34 -4.70 1.00
CA TYR A 73 13.89 -4.62 0.80
C TYR A 73 13.13 -4.91 2.11
N PHE A 74 13.59 -5.84 2.96
CA PHE A 74 13.02 -6.07 4.29
C PHE A 74 14.12 -6.06 5.35
N ALA A 75 13.78 -5.61 6.55
CA ALA A 75 14.70 -5.63 7.69
C ALA A 75 15.08 -7.07 8.06
N ASP A 76 14.07 -7.91 8.23
CA ASP A 76 14.20 -9.32 8.59
C ASP A 76 12.94 -10.12 8.16
N THR A 77 12.86 -11.38 8.60
CA THR A 77 11.71 -12.25 8.33
C THR A 77 10.42 -11.77 9.00
N LYS A 78 10.49 -11.09 10.14
CA LYS A 78 9.29 -10.57 10.83
C LYS A 78 8.70 -9.38 10.08
N ASP A 79 9.53 -8.50 9.56
CA ASP A 79 9.14 -7.38 8.71
C ASP A 79 8.48 -7.90 7.41
N TYR A 80 9.10 -8.92 6.80
CA TYR A 80 8.53 -9.58 5.62
C TYR A 80 7.17 -10.25 5.90
N ASP A 81 7.04 -10.95 7.01
CA ASP A 81 5.78 -11.58 7.42
C ASP A 81 4.69 -10.54 7.68
N GLN A 82 5.03 -9.44 8.36
CA GLN A 82 4.12 -8.31 8.54
C GLN A 82 3.66 -7.75 7.19
N TYR A 83 4.58 -7.51 6.27
CA TYR A 83 4.26 -7.06 4.93
C TYR A 83 3.26 -8.00 4.24
N CYS A 84 3.50 -9.31 4.27
CA CYS A 84 2.62 -10.31 3.66
C CYS A 84 1.22 -10.34 4.28
N LEU A 85 1.13 -10.27 5.61
CA LEU A 85 -0.15 -10.24 6.33
C LEU A 85 -0.94 -8.97 5.99
N VAL A 86 -0.29 -7.81 6.05
CA VAL A 86 -0.92 -6.53 5.71
C VAL A 86 -1.33 -6.51 4.24
N ASN A 87 -0.51 -7.05 3.34
CA ASN A 87 -0.84 -7.17 1.93
C ASN A 87 -2.11 -8.03 1.72
N THR A 88 -2.24 -9.11 2.49
CA THR A 88 -3.45 -9.96 2.48
C THR A 88 -4.69 -9.19 2.94
N ALA A 89 -4.59 -8.37 4.00
CA ALA A 89 -5.70 -7.53 4.47
C ALA A 89 -6.06 -6.45 3.45
N LEU A 90 -5.06 -5.84 2.82
CA LEU A 90 -5.23 -4.80 1.83
C LEU A 90 -5.91 -5.33 0.56
N ASP A 91 -5.46 -6.48 0.01
CA ASP A 91 -6.10 -7.14 -1.12
C ASP A 91 -7.56 -7.50 -0.80
N ALA A 92 -7.82 -8.05 0.40
CA ALA A 92 -9.17 -8.36 0.86
C ALA A 92 -10.05 -7.10 0.93
N SER A 93 -9.53 -6.01 1.49
CA SER A 93 -10.26 -4.74 1.64
C SER A 93 -10.60 -4.09 0.30
N ILE A 94 -9.69 -4.15 -0.68
CA ILE A 94 -9.94 -3.64 -2.02
C ILE A 94 -10.98 -4.49 -2.74
N ASN A 95 -10.91 -5.83 -2.62
CA ASN A 95 -11.92 -6.72 -3.20
C ASN A 95 -13.30 -6.49 -2.58
N LEU A 96 -13.39 -6.31 -1.26
CA LEU A 96 -14.63 -5.91 -0.57
C LEU A 96 -15.17 -4.60 -1.16
N PHE A 97 -14.32 -3.58 -1.27
CA PHE A 97 -14.71 -2.27 -1.81
C PHE A 97 -15.24 -2.35 -3.25
N LEU A 98 -14.59 -3.12 -4.12
CA LEU A 98 -14.99 -3.24 -5.53
C LEU A 98 -16.26 -4.07 -5.70
N LEU A 99 -16.39 -5.19 -4.98
CA LEU A 99 -17.55 -6.08 -5.09
C LEU A 99 -18.82 -5.46 -4.48
N GLU A 100 -18.70 -4.62 -3.47
CA GLU A 100 -19.84 -3.87 -2.93
C GLU A 100 -20.46 -2.92 -3.96
N GLN A 101 -19.65 -2.36 -4.88
CA GLN A 101 -20.16 -1.54 -5.98
C GLN A 101 -21.02 -2.35 -6.97
N GLU A 102 -20.79 -3.66 -7.03
CA GLU A 102 -21.57 -4.62 -7.81
C GLU A 102 -22.73 -5.27 -7.00
N GLY A 103 -23.00 -4.76 -5.78
CA GLY A 103 -24.07 -5.26 -4.92
C GLY A 103 -23.75 -6.57 -4.19
N VAL A 104 -22.49 -7.03 -4.22
CA VAL A 104 -22.03 -8.20 -3.48
C VAL A 104 -21.44 -7.74 -2.15
N THR A 105 -22.09 -8.11 -1.04
CA THR A 105 -21.74 -7.62 0.32
C THR A 105 -21.50 -8.80 1.27
N PRO A 106 -20.88 -8.56 2.44
CA PRO A 106 -20.75 -9.59 3.48
C PRO A 106 -22.08 -10.16 3.97
N ASP A 107 -23.18 -9.41 3.87
CA ASP A 107 -24.51 -9.86 4.31
C ASP A 107 -25.13 -10.88 3.35
N ASN A 108 -24.83 -10.80 2.07
CA ASN A 108 -25.39 -11.67 1.04
C ASN A 108 -24.39 -12.69 0.46
N ASN A 109 -23.13 -12.66 0.94
CA ASN A 109 -22.09 -13.53 0.39
C ASN A 109 -21.11 -14.02 1.48
N SER A 110 -21.07 -15.33 1.72
CA SER A 110 -20.23 -15.92 2.78
C SER A 110 -18.73 -15.76 2.54
N TYR A 111 -18.28 -15.70 1.28
CA TYR A 111 -16.88 -15.44 0.97
C TYR A 111 -16.50 -14.00 1.37
N MET A 112 -17.35 -13.02 1.05
CA MET A 112 -17.15 -11.62 1.45
C MET A 112 -17.11 -11.47 2.97
N LYS A 113 -18.02 -12.15 3.70
CA LYS A 113 -18.00 -12.18 5.17
C LYS A 113 -16.66 -12.71 5.69
N ARG A 114 -16.12 -13.77 5.10
CA ARG A 114 -14.81 -14.32 5.48
C ARG A 114 -13.66 -13.35 5.17
N GLN A 115 -13.73 -12.59 4.07
CA GLN A 115 -12.74 -11.57 3.77
C GLN A 115 -12.77 -10.42 4.79
N GLN A 116 -13.96 -9.96 5.17
CA GLN A 116 -14.13 -8.95 6.22
C GLN A 116 -13.53 -9.42 7.55
N GLN A 117 -13.86 -10.63 8.00
CA GLN A 117 -13.29 -11.21 9.23
C GLN A 117 -11.76 -11.32 9.17
N ARG A 118 -11.18 -11.62 8.01
CA ARG A 118 -9.73 -11.65 7.80
C ARG A 118 -9.12 -10.27 8.03
N VAL A 119 -9.72 -9.23 7.49
CA VAL A 119 -9.27 -7.85 7.69
C VAL A 119 -9.31 -7.48 9.17
N GLU A 120 -10.42 -7.77 9.87
CA GLU A 120 -10.61 -7.50 11.29
C GLU A 120 -9.55 -8.22 12.14
N GLN A 121 -9.32 -9.52 11.91
CA GLN A 121 -8.32 -10.29 12.64
C GLN A 121 -6.89 -9.81 12.41
N ILE A 122 -6.57 -9.35 11.20
CA ILE A 122 -5.24 -8.80 10.92
C ILE A 122 -5.07 -7.44 11.60
N LEU A 123 -6.11 -6.58 11.63
CA LEU A 123 -6.07 -5.33 12.38
C LEU A 123 -5.87 -5.58 13.89
N GLU A 124 -6.58 -6.55 14.47
CA GLU A 124 -6.41 -6.96 15.88
C GLU A 124 -4.98 -7.47 16.15
N LEU A 125 -4.42 -8.25 15.24
CA LEU A 125 -3.04 -8.71 15.36
C LEU A 125 -2.04 -7.56 15.29
N MET A 126 -2.24 -6.61 14.37
CA MET A 126 -1.38 -5.43 14.25
C MET A 126 -1.51 -4.51 15.46
N GLU A 127 -2.71 -4.31 16.01
CA GLU A 127 -2.93 -3.55 17.24
C GLU A 127 -2.10 -4.10 18.42
N ASN A 128 -1.92 -5.42 18.49
CA ASN A 128 -1.17 -6.07 19.57
C ASN A 128 0.36 -6.07 19.35
N LYS A 129 0.85 -5.57 18.22
CA LYS A 129 2.30 -5.41 17.97
C LYS A 129 2.83 -4.16 18.65
N ASP A 130 4.13 -4.18 18.94
CA ASP A 130 4.84 -3.01 19.42
C ASP A 130 5.36 -2.21 18.21
N HIS A 131 4.71 -1.07 17.95
CA HIS A 131 5.10 -0.12 16.90
C HIS A 131 6.04 0.98 17.40
N ALA A 132 6.46 0.91 18.67
CA ALA A 132 7.39 1.88 19.27
C ALA A 132 8.86 1.55 19.00
N VAL A 133 9.17 0.28 18.66
CA VAL A 133 10.54 -0.14 18.34
C VAL A 133 10.97 0.55 17.06
N ALA A 134 12.05 1.34 17.17
CA ALA A 134 12.62 2.04 16.02
C ALA A 134 13.21 1.02 15.04
N TYR A 135 12.88 1.17 13.76
CA TYR A 135 13.52 0.44 12.69
C TYR A 135 14.99 0.91 12.55
N GLU A 136 15.91 -0.06 12.57
CA GLU A 136 17.35 0.20 12.34
C GLU A 136 17.67 0.11 10.84
N GLY A 137 17.36 1.17 10.11
CA GLY A 137 17.56 1.24 8.67
C GLY A 137 17.86 2.66 8.19
N PRO A 138 18.06 2.87 6.89
CA PRO A 138 18.37 4.19 6.31
C PRO A 138 17.17 5.17 6.37
N HIS A 139 15.97 4.67 6.61
CA HIS A 139 14.72 5.43 6.65
C HIS A 139 14.00 5.18 7.99
N PRO A 140 13.04 6.03 8.40
CA PRO A 140 12.38 5.90 9.71
C PRO A 140 11.45 4.71 9.86
N PHE A 141 11.02 4.10 8.73
CA PHE A 141 10.09 2.97 8.69
C PHE A 141 10.57 1.88 7.76
N SER A 142 10.32 0.62 8.12
CA SER A 142 10.54 -0.54 7.26
C SER A 142 9.48 -0.65 6.15
N ASP A 143 9.73 -1.49 5.15
CA ASP A 143 8.74 -1.75 4.09
C ASP A 143 7.46 -2.46 4.62
N GLY A 144 7.55 -3.24 5.70
CA GLY A 144 6.40 -3.78 6.40
C GLY A 144 5.55 -2.71 7.09
N GLU A 145 6.20 -1.75 7.76
CA GLU A 145 5.54 -0.59 8.38
C GLU A 145 4.95 0.36 7.35
N LEU A 146 5.68 0.66 6.26
CA LEU A 146 5.16 1.48 5.16
C LEU A 146 3.92 0.84 4.50
N ARG A 147 3.91 -0.50 4.35
CA ARG A 147 2.72 -1.21 3.85
C ARG A 147 1.54 -1.08 4.80
N LEU A 148 1.78 -1.21 6.11
CA LEU A 148 0.75 -1.00 7.13
C LEU A 148 0.20 0.43 7.07
N GLY A 149 1.07 1.44 7.04
CA GLY A 149 0.67 2.83 6.94
C GLY A 149 -0.16 3.12 5.69
N CYS A 150 0.25 2.60 4.53
CA CYS A 150 -0.50 2.75 3.28
C CYS A 150 -1.88 2.08 3.35
N PHE A 151 -1.99 0.91 4.00
CA PHE A 151 -3.26 0.22 4.21
C PHE A 151 -4.20 1.00 5.11
N LEU A 152 -3.73 1.41 6.30
CA LEU A 152 -4.53 2.14 7.28
C LEU A 152 -5.00 3.48 6.71
N SER A 153 -4.08 4.26 6.13
CA SER A 153 -4.40 5.54 5.51
C SER A 153 -5.42 5.41 4.37
N TRP A 154 -5.30 4.40 3.52
CA TRP A 154 -6.28 4.12 2.47
C TRP A 154 -7.64 3.73 3.04
N GLY A 155 -7.65 2.88 4.06
CA GLY A 155 -8.88 2.43 4.72
C GLY A 155 -9.64 3.59 5.37
N LEU A 156 -8.94 4.50 6.05
CA LEU A 156 -9.50 5.72 6.63
C LEU A 156 -10.01 6.67 5.54
N PHE A 157 -9.20 6.95 4.53
CA PHE A 157 -9.56 7.81 3.39
C PHE A 157 -10.82 7.33 2.66
N ARG A 158 -10.95 6.02 2.46
CA ARG A 158 -12.12 5.39 1.81
C ARG A 158 -13.25 5.07 2.80
N LYS A 159 -13.12 5.40 4.08
CA LYS A 159 -14.09 5.09 5.14
C LYS A 159 -14.41 3.60 5.21
N ARG A 160 -13.39 2.75 5.02
CA ARG A 160 -13.51 1.28 5.03
C ARG A 160 -13.13 0.68 6.37
N ILE A 161 -12.35 1.41 7.17
CA ILE A 161 -11.95 1.05 8.53
C ILE A 161 -12.14 2.26 9.44
N THR A 162 -12.32 2.01 10.75
CA THR A 162 -12.17 2.99 11.82
C THR A 162 -11.13 2.48 12.79
N LEU A 163 -10.45 3.37 13.50
CA LEU A 163 -9.42 3.02 14.48
C LEU A 163 -9.90 3.18 15.94
N ASP A 164 -11.21 3.41 16.16
CA ASP A 164 -11.79 3.62 17.51
C ASP A 164 -11.46 2.49 18.49
N LYS A 165 -11.28 1.27 18.00
CA LYS A 165 -10.94 0.07 18.79
C LYS A 165 -9.43 -0.23 18.79
N TYR A 166 -8.63 0.54 18.10
CA TYR A 166 -7.23 0.27 17.79
C TYR A 166 -6.34 1.49 18.12
N PRO A 167 -6.20 1.82 19.42
CA PRO A 167 -5.47 3.02 19.85
C PRO A 167 -3.98 3.01 19.45
N ARG A 168 -3.32 1.84 19.47
CA ARG A 168 -1.91 1.74 19.04
C ARG A 168 -1.73 1.93 17.53
N LEU A 169 -2.70 1.44 16.75
CA LEU A 169 -2.72 1.71 15.30
C LEU A 169 -3.01 3.18 15.02
N GLN A 170 -3.83 3.86 15.86
CA GLN A 170 -4.03 5.30 15.75
C GLN A 170 -2.71 6.05 16.02
N GLU A 171 -2.01 5.73 17.12
CA GLU A 171 -0.69 6.30 17.42
C GLU A 171 0.33 6.05 16.29
N PHE A 172 0.30 4.85 15.71
CA PHE A 172 1.15 4.53 14.56
C PHE A 172 0.81 5.39 13.32
N VAL A 173 -0.48 5.59 13.04
CA VAL A 173 -0.93 6.46 11.93
C VAL A 173 -0.49 7.89 12.15
N ASP A 174 -0.62 8.41 13.36
CA ASP A 174 -0.18 9.77 13.71
C ASP A 174 1.34 9.90 13.49
N LYS A 175 2.12 8.96 14.02
CA LYS A 175 3.58 8.91 13.86
C LYS A 175 4.03 8.84 12.40
N ILE A 176 3.41 7.98 11.57
CA ILE A 176 3.81 7.83 10.17
C ILE A 176 3.41 9.03 9.32
N ASN A 177 2.34 9.74 9.68
CA ASN A 177 1.92 10.98 9.01
C ASN A 177 2.89 12.14 9.31
N ASP A 178 3.67 12.10 10.39
CA ASP A 178 4.76 13.05 10.63
C ASP A 178 5.97 12.84 9.72
N TYR A 179 6.03 11.72 9.02
CA TYR A 179 7.08 11.45 8.03
C TYR A 179 6.79 12.18 6.70
N PRO A 180 7.59 13.20 6.31
CA PRO A 180 7.27 14.07 5.19
C PRO A 180 7.01 13.32 3.88
N ILE A 181 7.84 12.33 3.53
CA ILE A 181 7.66 11.53 2.30
C ILE A 181 6.32 10.78 2.31
N PHE A 182 5.93 10.27 3.49
CA PHE A 182 4.63 9.60 3.62
C PHE A 182 3.47 10.60 3.49
N ALA A 183 3.55 11.74 4.18
CA ALA A 183 2.54 12.80 4.12
C ALA A 183 2.36 13.33 2.70
N ASP A 184 3.44 13.66 1.99
CA ASP A 184 3.43 14.22 0.64
C ASP A 184 2.78 13.28 -0.39
N THR A 185 2.81 11.97 -0.15
CA THR A 185 2.21 10.97 -1.04
C THR A 185 0.72 10.72 -0.80
N HIS A 186 0.09 11.41 0.17
CA HIS A 186 -1.33 11.21 0.48
C HIS A 186 -2.22 11.45 -0.75
N PRO A 187 -3.31 10.68 -0.94
CA PRO A 187 -4.21 10.84 -2.10
C PRO A 187 -4.81 12.24 -2.26
N GLU A 188 -4.99 12.99 -1.17
CA GLU A 188 -5.47 14.39 -1.19
C GLU A 188 -4.45 15.36 -1.79
N ASN A 189 -3.16 15.01 -1.78
CA ASN A 189 -2.07 15.80 -2.37
C ASN A 189 -1.83 15.45 -3.85
N ARG A 190 -2.86 14.93 -4.52
CA ARG A 190 -2.81 14.67 -5.96
C ARG A 190 -2.58 15.99 -6.70
N PRO A 191 -1.63 16.07 -7.66
CA PRO A 191 -1.50 17.22 -8.52
C PRO A 191 -2.82 17.55 -9.23
N GLU A 192 -3.16 18.83 -9.31
CA GLU A 192 -4.29 19.25 -10.13
C GLU A 192 -4.03 18.86 -11.59
N VAL A 193 -5.02 18.22 -12.21
CA VAL A 193 -4.95 17.94 -13.65
C VAL A 193 -5.18 19.28 -14.34
N THR A 194 -4.11 19.93 -14.80
CA THR A 194 -4.23 21.04 -15.74
C THR A 194 -4.67 20.45 -17.08
N GLU A 195 -5.93 20.73 -17.45
CA GLU A 195 -6.47 20.44 -18.78
C GLU A 195 -5.66 21.11 -19.90
#